data_db4856d2ab46ad5253d42da0392b2996
#
_entry.id   db4856d2ab46ad5253d42da0392b2996
#
_cell.length_a   1.000
_cell.length_b   1.000
_cell.length_c   1.000
_cell.angle_alpha   90.00
_cell.angle_beta   90.00
_cell.angle_gamma   90.00
#
_symmetry.space_group_name_H-M   'P 1'
#
loop_
_entity.id
_entity.type
_entity.pdbx_description
1 polymer ?
#
loop_
_entity_poly.entity_id
_entity_poly.type
_entity_poly.pdbx_seq_one_letter_code
_entity_poly.pdbx_strand_id
1 'polypeptide(L)'
;MTEQKNTNITWHQPLVSRADREKRNGHRGAVVWITGLPSCGKSSVAHEVERRLFELGCNSYVLDGDNIRHRLNKDLGFSPDDRKENIRRIGEVANLLTEAGVIVLTAFISPYQEDRDQARALNELGSFFEVFCKCSIDECERRDPKGLYLRARKGEITEFTGVSAPYEEPCNPEIVVEADKCSLEECAEQILHYLEQRDVIRRERKTTRPGG
;
A
#
# COMPACT_ATOMS: atom_id res chain seq x y z
N MET A 1 21.09 8.43 -14.22
CA MET A 1 20.35 9.43 -15.04
C MET A 1 19.87 8.71 -16.29
N THR A 2 18.62 8.29 -16.31
CA THR A 2 18.00 7.65 -17.48
C THR A 2 17.71 8.74 -18.50
N GLU A 3 18.34 8.66 -19.67
CA GLU A 3 18.05 9.54 -20.80
C GLU A 3 16.55 9.53 -21.12
N GLN A 4 15.95 10.70 -21.11
CA GLN A 4 14.57 10.89 -21.54
C GLN A 4 14.47 10.52 -23.03
N LYS A 5 13.89 9.38 -23.34
CA LYS A 5 13.72 8.85 -24.72
C LYS A 5 12.84 9.73 -25.62
N ASN A 6 12.17 10.75 -25.08
CA ASN A 6 11.22 11.58 -25.80
C ASN A 6 11.48 13.07 -25.55
N THR A 7 12.07 13.75 -26.53
CA THR A 7 12.39 15.20 -26.49
C THR A 7 11.17 16.10 -26.78
N ASN A 8 10.01 15.51 -27.12
CA ASN A 8 8.81 16.25 -27.56
C ASN A 8 7.73 16.35 -26.47
N ILE A 9 8.07 16.11 -25.19
CA ILE A 9 7.15 16.25 -24.07
C ILE A 9 7.49 17.51 -23.26
N THR A 10 6.45 18.28 -22.92
CA THR A 10 6.55 19.49 -22.08
C THR A 10 5.76 19.29 -20.82
N TRP A 11 6.36 19.60 -19.67
CA TRP A 11 5.65 19.59 -18.40
C TRP A 11 4.69 20.77 -18.31
N HIS A 12 3.40 20.49 -18.08
CA HIS A 12 2.38 21.52 -17.88
C HIS A 12 2.10 21.66 -16.38
N GLN A 13 2.19 22.89 -15.86
CA GLN A 13 1.86 23.18 -14.48
C GLN A 13 0.34 23.12 -14.29
N PRO A 14 -0.18 22.39 -13.30
CA PRO A 14 -1.60 22.34 -13.02
C PRO A 14 -2.12 23.67 -12.46
N LEU A 15 -3.32 24.10 -12.88
CA LEU A 15 -4.01 25.26 -12.32
C LEU A 15 -4.58 24.99 -10.93
N VAL A 16 -4.88 23.74 -10.60
CA VAL A 16 -5.36 23.30 -9.30
C VAL A 16 -4.26 22.47 -8.65
N SER A 17 -3.65 23.00 -7.62
CA SER A 17 -2.55 22.36 -6.90
C SER A 17 -3.03 21.19 -6.02
N ARG A 18 -2.10 20.34 -5.59
CA ARG A 18 -2.34 19.33 -4.54
C ARG A 18 -2.87 19.98 -3.25
N ALA A 19 -2.25 21.09 -2.81
CA ALA A 19 -2.67 21.82 -1.62
C ALA A 19 -4.13 22.33 -1.71
N ASP A 20 -4.58 22.79 -2.89
CA ASP A 20 -5.97 23.19 -3.11
C ASP A 20 -6.94 22.01 -2.94
N ARG A 21 -6.54 20.82 -3.43
CA ARG A 21 -7.33 19.60 -3.30
C ARG A 21 -7.41 19.13 -1.84
N GLU A 22 -6.27 19.10 -1.15
CA GLU A 22 -6.16 18.71 0.27
C GLU A 22 -6.98 19.65 1.16
N LYS A 23 -6.90 20.96 0.92
CA LYS A 23 -7.73 21.97 1.63
C LYS A 23 -9.22 21.72 1.42
N ARG A 24 -9.65 21.43 0.20
CA ARG A 24 -11.04 21.09 -0.12
C ARG A 24 -11.49 19.79 0.54
N ASN A 25 -10.62 18.78 0.53
CA ASN A 25 -10.93 17.45 1.04
C ASN A 25 -10.91 17.40 2.58
N GLY A 26 -10.25 18.34 3.25
CA GLY A 26 -10.08 18.32 4.71
C GLY A 26 -9.07 17.30 5.23
N HIS A 27 -8.36 16.64 4.32
CA HIS A 27 -7.29 15.68 4.62
C HIS A 27 -6.18 15.78 3.58
N ARG A 28 -4.99 15.25 3.88
CA ARG A 28 -3.86 15.22 2.95
C ARG A 28 -3.93 13.99 2.06
N GLY A 29 -3.36 14.11 0.85
CA GLY A 29 -3.04 12.95 0.03
C GLY A 29 -1.84 12.20 0.62
N ALA A 30 -1.89 10.87 0.58
CA ALA A 30 -0.81 10.04 1.09
C ALA A 30 -0.82 8.64 0.45
N VAL A 31 0.34 8.00 0.41
CA VAL A 31 0.47 6.58 0.10
C VAL A 31 0.66 5.80 1.40
N VAL A 32 -0.19 4.82 1.63
CA VAL A 32 -0.05 3.80 2.68
C VAL A 32 0.36 2.51 1.99
N TRP A 33 1.67 2.24 1.98
CA TRP A 33 2.26 1.12 1.25
C TRP A 33 2.32 -0.13 2.10
N ILE A 34 1.35 -1.03 1.95
CA ILE A 34 1.25 -2.25 2.76
C ILE A 34 2.00 -3.38 2.05
N THR A 35 3.09 -3.83 2.66
CA THR A 35 3.94 -4.95 2.21
C THR A 35 3.89 -6.12 3.18
N GLY A 36 4.25 -7.32 2.74
CA GLY A 36 4.29 -8.53 3.57
C GLY A 36 4.15 -9.81 2.74
N LEU A 37 4.31 -10.95 3.38
CA LEU A 37 4.21 -12.27 2.76
C LEU A 37 2.84 -12.52 2.08
N PRO A 38 2.74 -13.42 1.09
CA PRO A 38 1.44 -13.92 0.63
C PRO A 38 0.58 -14.38 1.82
N SER A 39 -0.73 -14.18 1.77
CA SER A 39 -1.69 -14.58 2.80
C SER A 39 -1.53 -13.95 4.20
N CYS A 40 -0.62 -12.98 4.40
CA CYS A 40 -0.48 -12.31 5.70
C CYS A 40 -1.64 -11.37 6.08
N GLY A 41 -2.55 -11.04 5.14
CA GLY A 41 -3.73 -10.23 5.43
C GLY A 41 -3.71 -8.81 4.86
N LYS A 42 -2.75 -8.43 4.01
CA LYS A 42 -2.62 -7.07 3.42
C LYS A 42 -3.91 -6.50 2.84
N SER A 43 -4.58 -7.27 1.98
CA SER A 43 -5.82 -6.83 1.34
C SER A 43 -6.93 -6.57 2.36
N SER A 44 -7.08 -7.45 3.35
CA SER A 44 -8.06 -7.28 4.42
C SER A 44 -7.78 -6.02 5.23
N VAL A 45 -6.52 -5.79 5.62
CA VAL A 45 -6.10 -4.59 6.35
C VAL A 45 -6.34 -3.34 5.50
N ALA A 46 -5.96 -3.34 4.22
CA ALA A 46 -6.17 -2.21 3.32
C ALA A 46 -7.66 -1.84 3.22
N HIS A 47 -8.54 -2.82 2.99
CA HIS A 47 -9.97 -2.57 2.87
C HIS A 47 -10.63 -2.15 4.18
N GLU A 48 -10.18 -2.66 5.33
CA GLU A 48 -10.70 -2.21 6.63
C GLU A 48 -10.27 -0.76 6.92
N VAL A 49 -9.03 -0.38 6.61
CA VAL A 49 -8.58 1.01 6.71
C VAL A 49 -9.37 1.91 5.75
N GLU A 50 -9.57 1.48 4.49
CA GLU A 50 -10.37 2.22 3.50
C GLU A 50 -11.80 2.46 3.98
N ARG A 51 -12.47 1.42 4.51
CA ARG A 51 -13.82 1.52 5.05
C ARG A 51 -13.91 2.60 6.13
N ARG A 52 -12.97 2.62 7.07
CA ARG A 52 -12.94 3.62 8.15
C ARG A 52 -12.59 5.02 7.64
N LEU A 53 -11.67 5.14 6.68
CA LEU A 53 -11.38 6.42 6.03
C LEU A 53 -12.61 6.97 5.31
N PHE A 54 -13.36 6.11 4.64
CA PHE A 54 -14.64 6.49 4.01
C PHE A 54 -15.66 7.00 5.02
N GLU A 55 -15.80 6.33 6.17
CA GLU A 55 -16.67 6.76 7.28
C GLU A 55 -16.25 8.11 7.88
N LEU A 56 -14.95 8.44 7.81
CA LEU A 56 -14.41 9.75 8.20
C LEU A 56 -14.57 10.82 7.10
N GLY A 57 -15.16 10.47 5.95
CA GLY A 57 -15.32 11.38 4.82
C GLY A 57 -14.04 11.62 4.01
N CYS A 58 -13.01 10.80 4.19
CA CYS A 58 -11.77 10.91 3.43
C CYS A 58 -11.89 10.26 2.06
N ASN A 59 -11.31 10.89 1.04
CA ASN A 59 -11.13 10.28 -0.28
C ASN A 59 -10.00 9.26 -0.21
N SER A 60 -10.32 7.99 -0.31
CA SER A 60 -9.33 6.89 -0.29
C SER A 60 -9.59 5.90 -1.41
N TYR A 61 -8.55 5.15 -1.78
CA TYR A 61 -8.64 4.09 -2.79
C TYR A 61 -7.63 2.99 -2.56
N VAL A 62 -8.08 1.72 -2.64
CA VAL A 62 -7.21 0.54 -2.53
C VAL A 62 -6.73 0.10 -3.90
N LEU A 63 -5.41 0.03 -4.06
CA LEU A 63 -4.73 -0.66 -5.16
C LEU A 63 -4.36 -2.05 -4.67
N ASP A 64 -5.16 -3.05 -5.00
CA ASP A 64 -4.92 -4.45 -4.65
C ASP A 64 -4.17 -5.19 -5.75
N GLY A 65 -3.18 -6.02 -5.37
CA GLY A 65 -2.29 -6.70 -6.30
C GLY A 65 -3.00 -7.61 -7.28
N ASP A 66 -4.01 -8.36 -6.84
CA ASP A 66 -4.78 -9.25 -7.72
C ASP A 66 -5.63 -8.42 -8.71
N ASN A 67 -6.34 -7.39 -8.21
CA ASN A 67 -7.20 -6.55 -9.03
C ASN A 67 -6.42 -5.81 -10.14
N ILE A 68 -5.24 -5.29 -9.79
CA ILE A 68 -4.39 -4.57 -10.74
C ILE A 68 -3.86 -5.51 -11.83
N ARG A 69 -3.52 -6.75 -11.50
CA ARG A 69 -3.06 -7.74 -12.48
C ARG A 69 -4.15 -8.21 -13.46
N HIS A 70 -5.42 -8.06 -13.10
CA HIS A 70 -6.51 -8.32 -14.03
C HIS A 70 -6.67 -7.24 -15.11
N ARG A 71 -6.14 -6.02 -14.91
CA ARG A 71 -6.35 -4.88 -15.80
C ARG A 71 -5.05 -4.18 -16.18
N LEU A 72 -4.57 -3.28 -15.34
CA LEU A 72 -3.42 -2.39 -15.62
C LEU A 72 -2.14 -3.18 -15.95
N ASN A 73 -1.88 -4.26 -15.20
CA ASN A 73 -0.66 -5.07 -15.30
C ASN A 73 -0.94 -6.49 -15.82
N LYS A 74 -1.98 -6.65 -16.66
CA LYS A 74 -2.35 -7.95 -17.25
C LYS A 74 -1.29 -8.53 -18.20
N ASP A 75 -0.40 -7.69 -18.66
CA ASP A 75 0.74 -8.03 -19.54
C ASP A 75 1.96 -8.55 -18.76
N LEU A 76 1.95 -8.46 -17.42
CA LEU A 76 3.07 -8.87 -16.58
C LEU A 76 2.83 -10.25 -15.95
N GLY A 77 3.88 -11.08 -15.96
CA GLY A 77 3.96 -12.36 -15.25
C GLY A 77 4.47 -12.22 -13.80
N PHE A 78 5.23 -13.23 -13.35
CA PHE A 78 5.79 -13.31 -11.99
C PHE A 78 7.32 -13.46 -11.97
N SER A 79 8.00 -13.25 -13.12
CA SER A 79 9.45 -13.17 -13.14
C SER A 79 9.96 -12.02 -12.28
N PRO A 80 11.23 -11.99 -11.85
CA PRO A 80 11.80 -10.89 -11.12
C PRO A 80 11.59 -9.53 -11.82
N ASP A 81 11.82 -9.47 -13.13
CA ASP A 81 11.64 -8.26 -13.93
C ASP A 81 10.17 -7.82 -13.99
N ASP A 82 9.23 -8.75 -14.18
CA ASP A 82 7.80 -8.45 -14.15
C ASP A 82 7.35 -7.92 -12.78
N ARG A 83 7.91 -8.48 -11.69
CA ARG A 83 7.61 -7.98 -10.34
C ARG A 83 8.12 -6.56 -10.15
N LYS A 84 9.34 -6.28 -10.58
CA LYS A 84 9.93 -4.93 -10.53
C LYS A 84 9.10 -3.92 -11.33
N GLU A 85 8.75 -4.26 -12.57
CA GLU A 85 7.91 -3.40 -13.41
C GLU A 85 6.49 -3.22 -12.83
N ASN A 86 5.91 -4.28 -12.24
CA ASN A 86 4.63 -4.17 -11.55
C ASN A 86 4.69 -3.13 -10.42
N ILE A 87 5.70 -3.19 -9.56
CA ILE A 87 5.85 -2.24 -8.43
C ILE A 87 6.14 -0.83 -8.95
N ARG A 88 6.98 -0.69 -9.98
CA ARG A 88 7.23 0.60 -10.62
C ARG A 88 5.93 1.26 -11.12
N ARG A 89 5.10 0.53 -11.88
CA ARG A 89 3.81 1.05 -12.38
C ARG A 89 2.88 1.43 -11.25
N ILE A 90 2.82 0.64 -10.19
CA ILE A 90 1.97 0.93 -9.02
C ILE A 90 2.46 2.17 -8.28
N GLY A 91 3.78 2.35 -8.14
CA GLY A 91 4.37 3.55 -7.56
C GLY A 91 3.92 4.82 -8.30
N GLU A 92 3.99 4.81 -9.63
CA GLU A 92 3.53 5.95 -10.46
C GLU A 92 2.03 6.23 -10.30
N VAL A 93 1.18 5.19 -10.33
CA VAL A 93 -0.27 5.35 -10.15
C VAL A 93 -0.60 5.86 -8.75
N ALA A 94 0.07 5.34 -7.73
CA ALA A 94 -0.11 5.79 -6.35
C ALA A 94 0.28 7.26 -6.20
N ASN A 95 1.41 7.69 -6.79
CA ASN A 95 1.82 9.09 -6.79
C ASN A 95 0.79 9.99 -7.49
N LEU A 96 0.30 9.62 -8.69
CA LEU A 96 -0.71 10.39 -9.40
C LEU A 96 -2.00 10.58 -8.59
N LEU A 97 -2.46 9.53 -7.91
CA LEU A 97 -3.64 9.61 -7.04
C LEU A 97 -3.38 10.48 -5.80
N THR A 98 -2.19 10.39 -5.23
CA THR A 98 -1.77 11.23 -4.10
C THR A 98 -1.73 12.70 -4.48
N GLU A 99 -1.21 13.04 -5.67
CA GLU A 99 -1.26 14.39 -6.23
C GLU A 99 -2.70 14.86 -6.48
N ALA A 100 -3.63 13.94 -6.75
CA ALA A 100 -5.05 14.24 -6.83
C ALA A 100 -5.71 14.46 -5.44
N GLY A 101 -4.96 14.33 -4.34
CA GLY A 101 -5.43 14.51 -2.96
C GLY A 101 -6.12 13.27 -2.40
N VAL A 102 -5.82 12.07 -2.90
CA VAL A 102 -6.38 10.79 -2.44
C VAL A 102 -5.42 10.12 -1.46
N ILE A 103 -5.95 9.46 -0.44
CA ILE A 103 -5.20 8.52 0.40
C ILE A 103 -5.20 7.16 -0.30
N VAL A 104 -4.04 6.75 -0.80
CA VAL A 104 -3.88 5.51 -1.57
C VAL A 104 -3.37 4.41 -0.67
N LEU A 105 -4.13 3.32 -0.56
CA LEU A 105 -3.70 2.12 0.16
C LEU A 105 -3.24 1.09 -0.87
N THR A 106 -1.98 0.68 -0.81
CA THR A 106 -1.48 -0.37 -1.70
C THR A 106 -1.36 -1.69 -0.95
N ALA A 107 -1.83 -2.79 -1.53
CA ALA A 107 -1.75 -4.13 -0.94
C ALA A 107 -0.97 -5.06 -1.89
N PHE A 108 0.36 -5.01 -1.81
CA PHE A 108 1.27 -5.79 -2.65
C PHE A 108 2.30 -6.53 -1.80
N ILE A 109 2.78 -7.68 -2.28
CA ILE A 109 3.90 -8.37 -1.62
C ILE A 109 5.13 -7.45 -1.63
N SER A 110 5.44 -6.81 -2.78
CA SER A 110 6.60 -5.92 -2.98
C SER A 110 7.87 -6.43 -2.28
N PRO A 111 8.41 -7.59 -2.72
CA PRO A 111 9.35 -8.37 -1.93
C PRO A 111 10.74 -7.74 -1.80
N TYR A 112 11.11 -6.81 -2.69
CA TYR A 112 12.44 -6.22 -2.73
C TYR A 112 12.45 -4.82 -2.12
N GLN A 113 13.43 -4.54 -1.25
CA GLN A 113 13.58 -3.24 -0.59
C GLN A 113 13.80 -2.13 -1.63
N GLU A 114 14.65 -2.39 -2.64
CA GLU A 114 14.95 -1.42 -3.69
C GLU A 114 13.68 -0.93 -4.41
N ASP A 115 12.75 -1.84 -4.73
CA ASP A 115 11.51 -1.48 -5.42
C ASP A 115 10.59 -0.61 -4.55
N ARG A 116 10.54 -0.89 -3.24
CA ARG A 116 9.78 -0.07 -2.28
C ARG A 116 10.41 1.30 -2.09
N ASP A 117 11.74 1.37 -2.04
CA ASP A 117 12.48 2.64 -1.96
C ASP A 117 12.29 3.49 -3.23
N GLN A 118 12.25 2.87 -4.41
CA GLN A 118 11.93 3.56 -5.66
C GLN A 118 10.50 4.13 -5.63
N ALA A 119 9.51 3.35 -5.17
CA ALA A 119 8.14 3.83 -5.03
C ALA A 119 8.04 4.98 -4.01
N ARG A 120 8.77 4.92 -2.91
CA ARG A 120 8.87 5.99 -1.91
C ARG A 120 9.43 7.27 -2.52
N ALA A 121 10.50 7.16 -3.33
CA ALA A 121 11.19 8.30 -3.93
C ALA A 121 10.34 9.10 -4.94
N LEU A 122 9.24 8.54 -5.43
CA LEU A 122 8.27 9.26 -6.27
C LEU A 122 7.42 10.25 -5.49
N ASN A 123 7.36 10.12 -4.16
CA ASN A 123 6.45 10.87 -3.32
C ASN A 123 7.18 11.95 -2.52
N GLU A 124 6.47 13.04 -2.19
CA GLU A 124 7.00 14.06 -1.30
C GLU A 124 7.30 13.51 0.10
N LEU A 125 8.30 14.09 0.75
CA LEU A 125 8.65 13.72 2.11
C LEU A 125 7.45 13.85 3.05
N GLY A 126 7.16 12.78 3.80
CA GLY A 126 6.03 12.75 4.75
C GLY A 126 4.67 12.49 4.10
N SER A 127 4.64 11.98 2.84
CA SER A 127 3.41 11.51 2.20
C SER A 127 3.45 10.04 1.76
N PHE A 128 4.51 9.31 2.09
CA PHE A 128 4.63 7.88 1.88
C PHE A 128 4.88 7.17 3.21
N PHE A 129 4.06 6.22 3.56
CA PHE A 129 4.10 5.46 4.82
C PHE A 129 4.14 3.97 4.51
N GLU A 130 5.29 3.34 4.77
CA GLU A 130 5.46 1.90 4.61
C GLU A 130 4.87 1.18 5.82
N VAL A 131 3.96 0.25 5.55
CA VAL A 131 3.32 -0.60 6.56
C VAL A 131 3.79 -2.03 6.35
N PHE A 132 4.52 -2.55 7.30
CA PHE A 132 4.86 -3.96 7.32
C PHE A 132 3.74 -4.79 7.96
N CYS A 133 2.98 -5.49 7.13
CA CYS A 133 1.99 -6.48 7.57
C CYS A 133 2.73 -7.77 7.97
N LYS A 134 3.25 -7.79 9.18
CA LYS A 134 4.07 -8.87 9.72
C LYS A 134 3.21 -10.06 10.08
N CYS A 135 3.61 -11.23 9.61
CA CYS A 135 2.97 -12.51 9.91
C CYS A 135 4.01 -13.62 9.71
N SER A 136 4.02 -14.59 10.61
CA SER A 136 4.92 -15.75 10.45
C SER A 136 4.57 -16.54 9.21
N ILE A 137 5.58 -17.17 8.59
CA ILE A 137 5.35 -17.98 7.39
C ILE A 137 4.41 -19.17 7.68
N ASP A 138 4.54 -19.77 8.86
CA ASP A 138 3.70 -20.89 9.30
C ASP A 138 2.22 -20.48 9.36
N GLU A 139 1.93 -19.28 9.85
CA GLU A 139 0.57 -18.76 9.90
C GLU A 139 0.06 -18.38 8.50
N CYS A 140 0.92 -17.83 7.64
CA CYS A 140 0.56 -17.57 6.24
C CYS A 140 0.23 -18.85 5.49
N GLU A 141 1.00 -19.93 5.71
CA GLU A 141 0.74 -21.27 5.14
C GLU A 141 -0.53 -21.88 5.71
N ARG A 142 -0.79 -21.72 7.01
CA ARG A 142 -2.03 -22.20 7.64
C ARG A 142 -3.28 -21.51 7.06
N ARG A 143 -3.17 -20.21 6.80
CA ARG A 143 -4.27 -19.43 6.20
C ARG A 143 -4.52 -19.82 4.76
N ASP A 144 -3.52 -19.84 3.94
CA ASP A 144 -3.45 -20.15 2.50
C ASP A 144 -4.80 -20.24 1.75
N PRO A 145 -5.62 -19.18 1.70
CA PRO A 145 -6.99 -19.22 1.19
C PRO A 145 -7.09 -19.59 -0.28
N LYS A 146 -5.98 -19.49 -1.01
CA LYS A 146 -5.89 -19.80 -2.44
C LYS A 146 -5.14 -21.10 -2.74
N GLY A 147 -4.63 -21.82 -1.72
CA GLY A 147 -3.81 -23.02 -1.89
C GLY A 147 -2.46 -22.78 -2.56
N LEU A 148 -1.96 -21.55 -2.57
CA LEU A 148 -0.73 -21.18 -3.28
C LEU A 148 0.53 -21.69 -2.56
N TYR A 149 0.57 -21.67 -1.23
CA TYR A 149 1.67 -22.25 -0.46
C TYR A 149 1.76 -23.76 -0.69
N LEU A 150 0.62 -24.45 -0.62
CA LEU A 150 0.57 -25.91 -0.88
C LEU A 150 1.12 -26.24 -2.28
N ARG A 151 0.75 -25.47 -3.29
CA ARG A 151 1.24 -25.66 -4.65
C ARG A 151 2.72 -25.31 -4.80
N ALA A 152 3.19 -24.25 -4.13
CA ALA A 152 4.61 -23.87 -4.12
C ALA A 152 5.47 -24.96 -3.43
N ARG A 153 5.02 -25.52 -2.30
CA ARG A 153 5.72 -26.61 -1.60
C ARG A 153 5.78 -27.90 -2.43
N LYS A 154 4.80 -28.13 -3.32
CA LYS A 154 4.81 -29.24 -4.28
C LYS A 154 5.68 -28.97 -5.53
N GLY A 155 6.27 -27.76 -5.65
CA GLY A 155 7.03 -27.36 -6.82
C GLY A 155 6.20 -27.02 -8.06
N GLU A 156 4.86 -26.90 -7.92
CA GLU A 156 3.96 -26.52 -9.01
C GLU A 156 4.04 -25.02 -9.35
N ILE A 157 4.48 -24.20 -8.38
CA ILE A 157 4.73 -22.77 -8.55
C ILE A 157 6.20 -22.52 -8.26
N THR A 158 6.91 -22.04 -9.28
CA THR A 158 8.29 -21.58 -9.15
C THR A 158 8.32 -20.13 -8.66
N GLU A 159 9.40 -19.70 -8.01
CA GLU A 159 9.61 -18.31 -7.57
C GLU A 159 8.48 -17.75 -6.68
N PHE A 160 7.93 -18.56 -5.78
CA PHE A 160 6.93 -18.16 -4.82
C PHE A 160 7.58 -17.48 -3.61
N THR A 161 7.22 -16.22 -3.36
CA THR A 161 7.79 -15.41 -2.27
C THR A 161 7.56 -16.07 -0.91
N GLY A 162 8.63 -16.22 -0.14
CA GLY A 162 8.64 -16.88 1.16
C GLY A 162 8.85 -18.40 1.13
N VAL A 163 8.87 -19.04 -0.08
CA VAL A 163 9.14 -20.47 -0.23
C VAL A 163 10.36 -20.70 -1.12
N SER A 164 10.31 -20.27 -2.37
CA SER A 164 11.39 -20.43 -3.36
C SER A 164 11.92 -19.12 -3.91
N ALA A 165 11.32 -17.99 -3.52
CA ALA A 165 11.82 -16.64 -3.80
C ALA A 165 11.90 -15.83 -2.50
N PRO A 166 12.84 -14.87 -2.40
CA PRO A 166 13.05 -14.09 -1.18
C PRO A 166 11.91 -13.12 -0.91
N TYR A 167 11.77 -12.75 0.37
CA TYR A 167 11.07 -11.56 0.84
C TYR A 167 12.04 -10.79 1.73
N GLU A 168 12.36 -9.58 1.35
CA GLU A 168 13.18 -8.66 2.13
C GLU A 168 12.27 -7.85 3.05
N GLU A 169 12.31 -8.16 4.35
CA GLU A 169 11.54 -7.41 5.34
C GLU A 169 11.96 -5.93 5.32
N PRO A 170 11.00 -4.99 5.47
CA PRO A 170 11.32 -3.57 5.54
C PRO A 170 12.32 -3.25 6.66
N CYS A 171 13.38 -2.49 6.31
CA CYS A 171 14.40 -2.11 7.30
C CYS A 171 13.90 -1.07 8.31
N ASN A 172 13.11 -0.08 7.84
CA ASN A 172 12.60 1.02 8.66
C ASN A 172 11.17 1.40 8.24
N PRO A 173 10.20 0.48 8.38
CA PRO A 173 8.81 0.81 8.07
C PRO A 173 8.27 1.83 9.08
N GLU A 174 7.42 2.73 8.63
CA GLU A 174 6.74 3.68 9.52
C GLU A 174 5.78 2.98 10.49
N ILE A 175 5.22 1.85 10.08
CA ILE A 175 4.24 1.09 10.87
C ILE A 175 4.53 -0.40 10.73
N VAL A 176 4.49 -1.13 11.84
CA VAL A 176 4.47 -2.60 11.85
C VAL A 176 3.15 -3.05 12.47
N VAL A 177 2.35 -3.81 11.72
CA VAL A 177 1.14 -4.47 12.23
C VAL A 177 1.38 -5.98 12.31
N GLU A 178 1.25 -6.56 13.50
CA GLU A 178 1.44 -7.99 13.73
C GLU A 178 0.14 -8.74 13.42
N ALA A 179 -0.09 -9.02 12.13
CA ALA A 179 -1.34 -9.56 11.63
C ALA A 179 -1.62 -11.04 12.02
N ASP A 180 -0.67 -11.69 12.66
CA ASP A 180 -0.85 -13.01 13.29
C ASP A 180 -1.17 -12.93 14.79
N LYS A 181 -1.07 -11.75 15.41
CA LYS A 181 -1.32 -11.53 16.84
C LYS A 181 -2.45 -10.57 17.13
N CYS A 182 -2.72 -9.65 16.21
CA CYS A 182 -3.74 -8.62 16.36
C CYS A 182 -4.96 -8.96 15.51
N SER A 183 -6.13 -8.50 15.92
CA SER A 183 -7.33 -8.53 15.10
C SER A 183 -7.19 -7.57 13.90
N LEU A 184 -8.07 -7.76 12.91
CA LEU A 184 -8.12 -6.87 11.74
C LEU A 184 -8.38 -5.42 12.13
N GLU A 185 -9.30 -5.24 13.09
CA GLU A 185 -9.70 -3.94 13.64
C GLU A 185 -8.55 -3.24 14.36
N GLU A 186 -7.75 -3.98 15.13
CA GLU A 186 -6.57 -3.46 15.82
C GLU A 186 -5.47 -3.05 14.83
N CYS A 187 -5.21 -3.87 13.80
CA CYS A 187 -4.26 -3.54 12.74
C CYS A 187 -4.67 -2.24 12.01
N ALA A 188 -5.94 -2.11 11.65
CA ALA A 188 -6.45 -0.92 10.99
C ALA A 188 -6.39 0.32 11.91
N GLU A 189 -6.71 0.16 13.20
CA GLU A 189 -6.64 1.25 14.18
C GLU A 189 -5.22 1.79 14.36
N GLN A 190 -4.21 0.93 14.40
CA GLN A 190 -2.80 1.35 14.46
C GLN A 190 -2.42 2.23 13.26
N ILE A 191 -2.84 1.85 12.04
CA ILE A 191 -2.57 2.62 10.83
C ILE A 191 -3.27 3.98 10.88
N LEU A 192 -4.56 4.00 11.21
CA LEU A 192 -5.33 5.25 11.28
C LEU A 192 -4.81 6.19 12.36
N HIS A 193 -4.42 5.66 13.52
CA HIS A 193 -3.82 6.46 14.59
C HIS A 193 -2.51 7.10 14.14
N TYR A 194 -1.67 6.35 13.41
CA TYR A 194 -0.44 6.89 12.85
C TYR A 194 -0.71 8.00 11.82
N LEU A 195 -1.68 7.81 10.91
CA LEU A 195 -2.06 8.83 9.93
C LEU A 195 -2.59 10.11 10.61
N GLU A 196 -3.31 9.98 11.72
CA GLU A 196 -3.76 11.12 12.54
C GLU A 196 -2.57 11.84 13.18
N GLN A 197 -1.61 11.12 13.77
CA GLN A 197 -0.39 11.70 14.35
C GLN A 197 0.48 12.45 13.33
N ARG A 198 0.35 12.09 12.04
CA ARG A 198 1.06 12.73 10.93
C ARG A 198 0.25 13.82 10.23
N ASP A 199 -0.87 14.24 10.80
CA ASP A 199 -1.78 15.24 10.24
C ASP A 199 -2.25 14.90 8.80
N VAL A 200 -2.29 13.60 8.44
CA VAL A 200 -2.88 13.15 7.17
C VAL A 200 -4.39 13.21 7.23
N ILE A 201 -4.95 12.76 8.35
CA ILE A 201 -6.40 12.76 8.62
C ILE A 201 -6.68 13.47 9.95
N ARG A 202 -7.94 13.88 10.13
CA ARG A 202 -8.45 14.38 11.41
C ARG A 202 -9.62 13.53 11.83
N ARG A 203 -9.57 13.01 13.05
CA ARG A 203 -10.70 12.34 13.68
C ARG A 203 -11.35 13.36 14.62
N GLU A 204 -12.62 13.70 14.40
CA GLU A 204 -13.37 14.48 15.39
C GLU A 204 -13.39 13.66 16.70
N ARG A 205 -12.81 14.20 17.74
CA ARG A 205 -13.02 13.67 19.09
C ARG A 205 -14.53 13.75 19.34
N LYS A 206 -15.20 12.62 19.44
CA LYS A 206 -16.57 12.59 19.98
C LYS A 206 -16.50 13.25 21.35
N THR A 207 -16.81 14.55 21.41
CA THR A 207 -17.11 15.21 22.68
C THR A 207 -18.34 14.51 23.21
N THR A 208 -18.15 13.61 24.16
CA THR A 208 -19.21 13.15 25.03
C THR A 208 -19.79 14.40 25.67
N ARG A 209 -20.92 14.88 25.16
CA ARG A 209 -21.71 15.89 25.89
C ARG A 209 -21.99 15.29 27.26
N PRO A 210 -21.60 15.91 28.37
CA PRO A 210 -22.11 15.50 29.65
C PRO A 210 -23.61 15.68 29.59
N GLY A 211 -24.32 14.58 29.86
CA GLY A 211 -25.79 14.56 29.87
C GLY A 211 -26.31 15.67 30.78
N GLY A 212 -27.19 16.50 30.22
CA GLY A 212 -28.08 17.35 30.98
C GLY A 212 -29.28 16.57 31.43
#